data_c0c426eb20fccd492475c2e49e7902cd
#
_entry.id   c0c426eb20fccd492475c2e49e7902cd
#
_cell.length_a   1.000
_cell.length_b   1.000
_cell.length_c   1.000
_cell.angle_alpha   90.00
_cell.angle_beta   90.00
_cell.angle_gamma   90.00
#
_symmetry.space_group_name_H-M   'P 1'
#
loop_
_entity.id
_entity.type
_entity.pdbx_description
1 polymer ?
#
loop_
_entity_poly.entity_id
_entity_poly.type
_entity_poly.pdbx_seq_one_letter_code
_entity_poly.pdbx_strand_id
1 'polypeptide(L)'
;MEYRKIGDNYYVRMDRGDEIISILLEICEKESIPSAVFSGIGGCQRAALQVFIPETGRFETEWLEGMLELVSLNGNVVSDEDGRLFHHTHALFSFKKDGRHGTAGGHLKATTVLYTAEIELRPTMGGAIGRRFDPETGTGFWDFK
;
A
#
# COMPACT_ATOMS: atom_id res chain seq x y z
N MET A 1 -8.58 3.27 13.90
CA MET A 1 -9.07 2.68 12.64
C MET A 1 -10.43 2.00 12.83
N GLU A 2 -11.33 2.13 11.87
CA GLU A 2 -12.61 1.43 11.78
C GLU A 2 -12.79 0.89 10.34
N TYR A 3 -13.34 -0.31 10.17
CA TYR A 3 -13.70 -0.81 8.85
C TYR A 3 -15.03 -1.55 8.85
N ARG A 4 -15.68 -1.58 7.68
CA ARG A 4 -16.92 -2.31 7.45
C ARG A 4 -16.89 -3.04 6.11
N LYS A 5 -17.44 -4.25 6.11
CA LYS A 5 -17.75 -4.97 4.89
C LYS A 5 -19.11 -4.49 4.35
N ILE A 6 -19.13 -4.03 3.10
CA ILE A 6 -20.34 -3.63 2.39
C ILE A 6 -20.33 -4.33 1.02
N GLY A 7 -21.26 -5.24 0.82
CA GLY A 7 -21.17 -6.19 -0.28
C GLY A 7 -19.94 -7.08 -0.13
N ASP A 8 -19.11 -7.16 -1.15
CA ASP A 8 -17.87 -7.94 -1.14
C ASP A 8 -16.63 -7.10 -0.80
N ASN A 9 -16.78 -5.78 -0.63
CA ASN A 9 -15.69 -4.85 -0.39
C ASN A 9 -15.61 -4.43 1.08
N TYR A 10 -14.42 -4.03 1.50
CA TYR A 10 -14.15 -3.46 2.81
C TYR A 10 -13.82 -1.98 2.66
N TYR A 11 -14.51 -1.14 3.42
CA TYR A 11 -14.28 0.30 3.49
C TYR A 11 -13.61 0.61 4.81
N VAL A 12 -12.40 1.14 4.73
CA VAL A 12 -11.50 1.33 5.88
C VAL A 12 -11.28 2.81 6.08
N ARG A 13 -11.68 3.32 7.24
CA ARG A 13 -11.28 4.64 7.72
C ARG A 13 -10.14 4.47 8.73
N MET A 14 -9.04 5.12 8.46
CA MET A 14 -7.87 5.13 9.33
C MET A 14 -7.78 6.47 10.06
N ASP A 15 -7.32 6.41 11.28
CA ASP A 15 -7.22 7.55 12.19
C ASP A 15 -5.74 7.96 12.36
N ARG A 16 -5.51 9.10 12.99
CA ARG A 16 -4.16 9.61 13.23
C ARG A 16 -3.26 8.60 13.94
N GLY A 17 -2.07 8.38 13.39
CA GLY A 17 -1.06 7.46 13.91
C GLY A 17 -1.14 6.04 13.33
N ASP A 18 -2.23 5.71 12.62
CA ASP A 18 -2.35 4.42 11.95
C ASP A 18 -1.31 4.28 10.83
N GLU A 19 -0.73 3.09 10.69
CA GLU A 19 0.15 2.74 9.56
C GLU A 19 -0.66 1.98 8.51
N ILE A 20 -0.76 2.57 7.30
CA ILE A 20 -1.72 2.12 6.28
C ILE A 20 -1.48 0.67 5.85
N ILE A 21 -0.23 0.32 5.54
CA ILE A 21 0.10 -0.99 4.99
C ILE A 21 -0.11 -2.09 6.02
N SER A 22 0.37 -1.88 7.25
CA SER A 22 0.21 -2.85 8.34
C SER A 22 -1.26 -3.14 8.63
N ILE A 23 -2.11 -2.11 8.65
CA ILE A 23 -3.55 -2.27 8.88
C ILE A 23 -4.23 -3.03 7.74
N LEU A 24 -3.87 -2.76 6.48
CA LEU A 24 -4.45 -3.49 5.34
C LEU A 24 -4.07 -4.98 5.39
N LEU A 25 -2.82 -5.31 5.74
CA LEU A 25 -2.38 -6.69 5.92
C LEU A 25 -3.10 -7.35 7.10
N GLU A 26 -3.23 -6.67 8.25
CA GLU A 26 -3.97 -7.17 9.42
C GLU A 26 -5.44 -7.47 9.08
N ILE A 27 -6.12 -6.60 8.32
CA ILE A 27 -7.49 -6.86 7.87
C ILE A 27 -7.53 -8.09 6.95
N CYS A 28 -6.60 -8.23 6.00
CA CYS A 28 -6.54 -9.40 5.13
C CYS A 28 -6.31 -10.70 5.92
N GLU A 29 -5.44 -10.70 6.92
CA GLU A 29 -5.21 -11.85 7.80
C GLU A 29 -6.47 -12.21 8.60
N LYS A 30 -7.07 -11.22 9.28
CA LYS A 30 -8.25 -11.41 10.13
C LYS A 30 -9.47 -11.90 9.37
N GLU A 31 -9.68 -11.38 8.16
CA GLU A 31 -10.82 -11.71 7.30
C GLU A 31 -10.53 -12.89 6.35
N SER A 32 -9.34 -13.51 6.47
CA SER A 32 -8.89 -14.62 5.62
C SER A 32 -8.95 -14.29 4.12
N ILE A 33 -8.47 -13.10 3.75
CA ILE A 33 -8.42 -12.61 2.38
C ILE A 33 -7.04 -12.93 1.79
N PRO A 34 -6.92 -13.94 0.90
CA PRO A 34 -5.65 -14.37 0.35
C PRO A 34 -5.12 -13.42 -0.73
N SER A 35 -6.02 -12.68 -1.38
CA SER A 35 -5.64 -11.66 -2.36
C SER A 35 -6.73 -10.58 -2.48
N ALA A 36 -6.27 -9.34 -2.65
CA ALA A 36 -7.11 -8.16 -2.81
C ALA A 36 -6.39 -7.08 -3.61
N VAL A 37 -7.15 -6.16 -4.17
CA VAL A 37 -6.63 -4.86 -4.63
C VAL A 37 -7.21 -3.77 -3.73
N PHE A 38 -6.51 -2.64 -3.62
CA PHE A 38 -7.01 -1.52 -2.83
C PHE A 38 -6.65 -0.18 -3.47
N SER A 39 -7.46 0.82 -3.16
CA SER A 39 -7.23 2.20 -3.54
C SER A 39 -7.73 3.15 -2.44
N GLY A 40 -7.16 4.35 -2.37
CA GLY A 40 -7.57 5.30 -1.35
C GLY A 40 -6.90 6.66 -1.47
N ILE A 41 -7.32 7.54 -0.56
CA ILE A 41 -6.81 8.89 -0.37
C ILE A 41 -6.68 9.19 1.12
N GLY A 42 -5.99 10.27 1.49
CA GLY A 42 -5.87 10.64 2.89
C GLY A 42 -4.90 11.79 3.14
N GLY A 43 -4.67 12.08 4.43
CA GLY A 43 -3.66 13.01 4.89
C GLY A 43 -2.67 12.31 5.80
N CYS A 44 -1.39 12.29 5.41
CA CYS A 44 -0.31 11.58 6.09
C CYS A 44 0.71 12.56 6.71
N GLN A 45 1.45 12.07 7.71
CA GLN A 45 2.52 12.84 8.35
C GLN A 45 3.93 12.37 7.96
N ARG A 46 4.02 11.14 7.45
CA ARG A 46 5.29 10.52 7.07
C ARG A 46 5.07 9.45 6.03
N ALA A 47 5.95 9.37 5.03
CA ALA A 47 5.93 8.32 4.03
C ALA A 47 7.35 7.89 3.64
N ALA A 48 7.55 6.59 3.45
CA ALA A 48 8.76 6.01 2.88
C ALA A 48 8.49 5.58 1.44
N LEU A 49 9.00 6.34 0.49
CA LEU A 49 8.95 6.03 -0.93
C LEU A 49 10.23 5.32 -1.37
N GLN A 50 10.10 4.38 -2.28
CA GLN A 50 11.21 3.63 -2.83
C GLN A 50 11.25 3.74 -4.34
N VAL A 51 12.46 3.80 -4.89
CA VAL A 51 12.72 3.70 -6.33
C VAL A 51 13.79 2.64 -6.54
N PHE A 52 13.58 1.77 -7.49
CA PHE A 52 14.60 0.78 -7.88
C PHE A 52 15.68 1.46 -8.72
N ILE A 53 16.94 1.25 -8.35
CA ILE A 53 18.12 1.77 -9.05
C ILE A 53 18.79 0.62 -9.79
N PRO A 54 18.63 0.53 -11.14
CA PRO A 54 19.15 -0.60 -11.92
C PRO A 54 20.66 -0.78 -11.81
N GLU A 55 21.41 0.31 -11.69
CA GLU A 55 22.89 0.32 -11.61
C GLU A 55 23.40 -0.39 -10.36
N THR A 56 22.63 -0.34 -9.27
CA THR A 56 22.99 -0.99 -7.99
C THR A 56 22.20 -2.26 -7.69
N GLY A 57 21.13 -2.52 -8.48
CA GLY A 57 20.18 -3.62 -8.23
C GLY A 57 19.43 -3.50 -6.90
N ARG A 58 19.25 -2.28 -6.37
CA ARG A 58 18.67 -2.04 -5.04
C ARG A 58 17.60 -0.96 -5.09
N PHE A 59 16.68 -1.02 -4.11
CA PHE A 59 15.77 0.07 -3.82
C PHE A 59 16.45 1.12 -2.94
N GLU A 60 16.37 2.38 -3.35
CA GLU A 60 16.66 3.53 -2.49
C GLU A 60 15.36 4.01 -1.84
N THR A 61 15.44 4.36 -0.55
CA THR A 61 14.29 4.84 0.22
C THR A 61 14.46 6.32 0.54
N GLU A 62 13.47 7.11 0.18
CA GLU A 62 13.35 8.50 0.58
C GLU A 62 12.21 8.66 1.59
N TRP A 63 12.48 9.40 2.67
CA TRP A 63 11.46 9.74 3.67
C TRP A 63 10.92 11.14 3.41
N LEU A 64 9.60 11.21 3.28
CA LEU A 64 8.86 12.45 3.29
C LEU A 64 8.27 12.65 4.70
N GLU A 65 8.36 13.89 5.22
CA GLU A 65 7.82 14.25 6.53
C GLU A 65 7.07 15.58 6.46
N GLY A 66 6.07 15.73 7.32
CA GLY A 66 5.20 16.91 7.41
C GLY A 66 3.78 16.59 6.94
N MET A 67 3.03 17.62 6.58
CA MET A 67 1.70 17.44 6.00
C MET A 67 1.81 16.95 4.55
N LEU A 68 1.37 15.73 4.32
CA LEU A 68 1.38 15.05 3.02
C LEU A 68 -0.06 14.70 2.64
N GLU A 69 -0.58 15.35 1.59
CA GLU A 69 -1.84 14.90 0.98
C GLU A 69 -1.58 13.62 0.18
N LEU A 70 -2.16 12.50 0.60
CA LEU A 70 -2.15 11.26 -0.16
C LEU A 70 -3.17 11.38 -1.29
N VAL A 71 -2.70 11.84 -2.43
CA VAL A 71 -3.53 12.11 -3.62
C VAL A 71 -4.05 10.82 -4.24
N SER A 72 -3.24 9.78 -4.21
CA SER A 72 -3.57 8.46 -4.75
C SER A 72 -2.77 7.38 -4.05
N LEU A 73 -3.46 6.37 -3.60
CA LEU A 73 -2.90 5.10 -3.12
C LEU A 73 -3.49 3.99 -3.97
N ASN A 74 -2.64 3.15 -4.56
CA ASN A 74 -3.07 1.97 -5.30
C ASN A 74 -2.14 0.81 -5.00
N GLY A 75 -2.72 -0.36 -4.80
CA GLY A 75 -1.91 -1.54 -4.52
C GLY A 75 -2.70 -2.83 -4.53
N ASN A 76 -1.99 -3.86 -4.19
CA ASN A 76 -2.56 -5.18 -4.00
C ASN A 76 -1.92 -5.88 -2.80
N VAL A 77 -2.67 -6.82 -2.25
CA VAL A 77 -2.20 -7.84 -1.32
C VAL A 77 -2.34 -9.18 -2.00
N VAL A 78 -1.33 -10.02 -1.92
CA VAL A 78 -1.33 -11.39 -2.45
C VAL A 78 -0.61 -12.31 -1.48
N SER A 79 -0.94 -13.60 -1.50
CA SER A 79 -0.26 -14.60 -0.68
C SER A 79 0.74 -15.42 -1.51
N ASP A 80 1.83 -15.87 -0.88
CA ASP A 80 2.68 -16.90 -1.44
C ASP A 80 2.13 -18.31 -1.18
N GLU A 81 2.88 -19.33 -1.58
CA GLU A 81 2.52 -20.75 -1.43
C GLU A 81 2.37 -21.18 0.04
N ASP A 82 3.06 -20.50 0.97
CA ASP A 82 2.97 -20.73 2.42
C ASP A 82 1.85 -19.94 3.09
N GLY A 83 1.08 -19.15 2.32
CA GLY A 83 -0.01 -18.30 2.81
C GLY A 83 0.46 -16.97 3.44
N ARG A 84 1.76 -16.62 3.31
CA ARG A 84 2.29 -15.35 3.81
C ARG A 84 1.85 -14.22 2.89
N LEU A 85 1.30 -13.16 3.49
CA LEU A 85 0.83 -12.00 2.75
C LEU A 85 1.96 -11.02 2.39
N PHE A 86 1.88 -10.50 1.18
CA PHE A 86 2.76 -9.48 0.63
C PHE A 86 1.93 -8.36 0.03
N HIS A 87 2.40 -7.14 0.14
CA HIS A 87 1.81 -6.01 -0.57
C HIS A 87 2.70 -5.52 -1.71
N HIS A 88 2.06 -4.97 -2.73
CA HIS A 88 2.71 -4.14 -3.75
C HIS A 88 1.91 -2.86 -3.89
N THR A 89 2.50 -1.75 -3.53
CA THR A 89 1.79 -0.49 -3.33
C THR A 89 2.56 0.66 -3.95
N HIS A 90 1.85 1.51 -4.67
CA HIS A 90 2.34 2.80 -5.14
C HIS A 90 1.49 3.92 -4.56
N ALA A 91 2.11 5.06 -4.31
CA ALA A 91 1.43 6.24 -3.81
C ALA A 91 1.96 7.51 -4.48
N LEU A 92 1.09 8.52 -4.57
CA LEU A 92 1.43 9.89 -4.95
C LEU A 92 1.03 10.82 -3.81
N PHE A 93 1.98 11.62 -3.36
CA PHE A 93 1.75 12.66 -2.36
C PHE A 93 1.91 14.05 -2.95
N SER A 94 1.10 15.00 -2.48
CA SER A 94 1.34 16.43 -2.67
C SER A 94 1.58 17.11 -1.32
N PHE A 95 2.42 18.13 -1.32
CA PHE A 95 2.81 18.87 -0.12
C PHE A 95 3.23 20.30 -0.45
N LYS A 96 3.38 21.13 0.59
CA LYS A 96 4.02 22.45 0.46
C LYS A 96 5.43 22.42 1.05
N LYS A 97 6.41 22.88 0.26
CA LYS A 97 7.76 23.12 0.72
C LYS A 97 8.21 24.50 0.24
N ASP A 98 8.68 25.34 1.16
CA ASP A 98 9.14 26.71 0.88
C ASP A 98 8.11 27.55 0.10
N GLY A 99 6.81 27.40 0.49
CA GLY A 99 5.69 28.12 -0.12
C GLY A 99 5.24 27.60 -1.48
N ARG A 100 5.90 26.59 -2.05
CA ARG A 100 5.57 26.00 -3.36
C ARG A 100 4.92 24.63 -3.18
N HIS A 101 4.01 24.28 -4.08
CA HIS A 101 3.50 22.92 -4.19
C HIS A 101 4.56 22.01 -4.79
N GLY A 102 4.73 20.84 -4.18
CA GLY A 102 5.54 19.74 -4.67
C GLY A 102 4.73 18.45 -4.71
N THR A 103 5.20 17.50 -5.48
CA THR A 103 4.68 16.14 -5.54
C THR A 103 5.82 15.14 -5.48
N ALA A 104 5.58 14.00 -4.86
CA ALA A 104 6.48 12.85 -4.89
C ALA A 104 5.66 11.56 -4.89
N GLY A 105 6.11 10.58 -5.64
CA GLY A 105 5.43 9.30 -5.74
C GLY A 105 6.37 8.18 -6.14
N GLY A 106 5.94 6.96 -5.90
CA GLY A 106 6.72 5.77 -6.19
C GLY A 106 6.20 4.57 -5.43
N HIS A 107 7.06 3.58 -5.31
CA HIS A 107 6.79 2.38 -4.52
C HIS A 107 6.70 2.76 -3.04
N LEU A 108 5.56 2.46 -2.41
CA LEU A 108 5.33 2.80 -1.02
C LEU A 108 5.75 1.65 -0.10
N LYS A 109 6.69 1.94 0.78
CA LYS A 109 7.12 0.99 1.82
C LYS A 109 6.28 1.12 3.09
N ALA A 110 6.01 2.36 3.52
CA ALA A 110 5.25 2.66 4.74
C ALA A 110 4.69 4.08 4.69
N THR A 111 3.55 4.32 5.33
CA THR A 111 3.01 5.66 5.53
C THR A 111 2.11 5.75 6.76
N THR A 112 2.26 6.82 7.53
CA THR A 112 1.51 7.07 8.76
C THR A 112 0.51 8.19 8.55
N VAL A 113 -0.73 7.94 8.96
CA VAL A 113 -1.85 8.88 8.86
C VAL A 113 -1.67 10.07 9.81
N LEU A 114 -1.94 11.30 9.33
CA LEU A 114 -1.97 12.53 10.12
C LEU A 114 -3.39 12.91 10.55
N TYR A 115 -4.33 12.83 9.63
CA TYR A 115 -5.75 13.18 9.89
C TYR A 115 -6.65 11.97 9.72
N THR A 116 -6.84 11.53 8.48
CA THR A 116 -7.60 10.35 8.11
C THR A 116 -7.05 9.75 6.82
N ALA A 117 -7.28 8.47 6.60
CA ALA A 117 -7.20 7.87 5.28
C ALA A 117 -8.46 7.02 5.05
N GLU A 118 -8.97 7.09 3.84
CA GLU A 118 -10.18 6.40 3.41
C GLU A 118 -9.82 5.46 2.26
N ILE A 119 -9.94 4.15 2.52
CA ILE A 119 -9.42 3.12 1.62
C ILE A 119 -10.51 2.09 1.33
N GLU A 120 -10.70 1.80 0.06
CA GLU A 120 -11.47 0.64 -0.39
C GLU A 120 -10.53 -0.54 -0.62
N LEU A 121 -10.79 -1.65 0.07
CA LEU A 121 -10.12 -2.93 -0.09
C LEU A 121 -11.09 -3.91 -0.75
N ARG A 122 -10.71 -4.43 -1.91
CA ARG A 122 -11.54 -5.31 -2.75
C ARG A 122 -10.91 -6.68 -2.86
N PRO A 123 -11.40 -7.70 -2.12
CA PRO A 123 -10.97 -9.08 -2.30
C PRO A 123 -11.17 -9.58 -3.73
N THR A 124 -10.27 -10.41 -4.21
CA THR A 124 -10.49 -11.10 -5.49
C THR A 124 -11.58 -12.16 -5.34
N MET A 125 -12.51 -12.18 -6.27
CA MET A 125 -13.65 -13.10 -6.23
C MET A 125 -13.45 -14.25 -7.21
N GLY A 126 -13.87 -15.46 -6.81
CA GLY A 126 -13.81 -16.65 -7.68
C GLY A 126 -12.42 -17.29 -7.80
N GLY A 127 -11.44 -16.83 -7.05
CA GLY A 127 -10.08 -17.35 -7.00
C GLY A 127 -9.15 -16.42 -6.26
N ALA A 128 -7.91 -16.84 -6.07
CA ALA A 128 -6.86 -16.02 -5.45
C ALA A 128 -5.74 -15.77 -6.46
N ILE A 129 -5.16 -14.58 -6.40
CA ILE A 129 -3.91 -14.27 -7.08
C ILE A 129 -2.79 -14.59 -6.11
N GLY A 130 -1.88 -15.48 -6.52
CA GLY A 130 -0.70 -15.82 -5.74
C GLY A 130 0.48 -14.90 -6.02
N ARG A 131 1.61 -15.22 -5.37
CA ARG A 131 2.88 -14.56 -5.60
C ARG A 131 3.98 -15.57 -5.87
N ARG A 132 4.70 -15.38 -6.96
CA ARG A 132 5.90 -16.16 -7.30
C ARG A 132 7.11 -15.23 -7.31
N PHE A 133 8.18 -15.63 -6.61
CA PHE A 133 9.46 -14.93 -6.67
C PHE A 133 10.17 -15.25 -8.00
N ASP A 134 10.70 -14.22 -8.64
CA ASP A 134 11.52 -14.34 -9.84
C ASP A 134 12.97 -14.00 -9.53
N PRO A 135 13.89 -14.99 -9.59
CA PRO A 135 15.30 -14.77 -9.27
C PRO A 135 16.03 -13.90 -10.30
N GLU A 136 15.53 -13.81 -11.53
CA GLU A 136 16.16 -13.00 -12.58
C GLU A 136 16.01 -11.50 -12.31
N THR A 137 14.84 -11.08 -11.87
CA THR A 137 14.54 -9.68 -11.53
C THR A 137 14.71 -9.36 -10.04
N GLY A 138 14.83 -10.39 -9.18
CA GLY A 138 14.96 -10.24 -7.73
C GLY A 138 13.67 -9.78 -7.04
N THR A 139 12.51 -9.86 -7.72
CA THR A 139 11.23 -9.44 -7.17
C THR A 139 10.14 -10.50 -7.33
N GLY A 140 8.95 -10.25 -6.79
CA GLY A 140 7.83 -11.15 -6.90
C GLY A 140 6.75 -10.61 -7.82
N PHE A 141 6.20 -11.48 -8.65
CA PHE A 141 5.10 -11.19 -9.57
C PHE A 141 3.83 -11.95 -9.19
N TRP A 142 2.71 -11.53 -9.75
CA TRP A 142 1.48 -12.28 -9.65
C TRP A 142 1.63 -13.69 -10.25
N ASP A 143 1.08 -14.67 -9.54
CA ASP A 143 0.97 -16.05 -10.00
C ASP A 143 -0.52 -16.41 -10.15
N PHE A 144 -0.90 -16.83 -11.33
CA PHE A 144 -2.29 -17.16 -11.69
C PHE A 144 -2.55 -18.68 -11.75
N LYS A 145 -1.74 -19.47 -11.11
CA LYS A 145 -1.89 -20.92 -11.07
C LYS A 145 -3.05 -21.38 -10.19
#